data_4bc07e8901fdaa63d7dd40317498d7f1
#
_entry.id   4bc07e8901fdaa63d7dd40317498d7f1
#
_cell.length_a   1.000
_cell.length_b   1.000
_cell.length_c   1.000
_cell.angle_alpha   90.00
_cell.angle_beta   90.00
_cell.angle_gamma   90.00
#
_symmetry.space_group_name_H-M   'P 1'
#
loop_
_entity.id
_entity.type
_entity.pdbx_description
1 polymer ?
#
loop_
_entity_poly.entity_id
_entity_poly.type
_entity_poly.pdbx_seq_one_letter_code
_entity_poly.pdbx_strand_id
1 'polypeptide(L)'
;MGNLELIVEKHSERIHHGLEVLPNLRHGLPEGLGNKRWTAELILATYEMALTGDLPKNGLEYKTGNSGGGFDVLGWKNNGSAKVESDKIDLSIELNKRDDGKKITIPLPIYGGGMSFGSISLNFMLARARAAKRLNTFMSTGEGGYPDDIVPYRDHVITQVATGMFGVREETIQYAPIVEFKYAQGAKPGLGGHLLADKVTSEVAKMRESSMFTSLYSPFPFHSVYSVEDHKKHVDWIKTVNPRALVSVKVSTPTDVDMVAIGSYHAGANIIHIDGGYGGTGAAPEIAKKNIAMPVEYAIPKVHDYLMSEGVRDEIVLIASGGIRTADDIAKAIALGADGCVVATAEAIAVGCTHCGNCERGRGCQVGITTTDPELSRFIEPEWGETRIVNLFTAWSKRLRSILAGFGLENVRDLRGRRDLLVRYK
;
A
#
# COMPACT_ATOMS: atom_id res chain seq x y z
N MET A 1 33.09 -4.79 2.22
CA MET A 1 32.45 -3.58 1.68
C MET A 1 32.53 -3.50 0.14
N GLY A 2 33.65 -3.67 -0.51
CA GLY A 2 33.80 -3.45 -1.96
C GLY A 2 32.94 -4.23 -2.94
N ASN A 3 32.51 -5.45 -2.63
CA ASN A 3 31.68 -6.24 -3.56
C ASN A 3 30.19 -5.86 -3.53
N LEU A 4 29.69 -5.30 -2.45
CA LEU A 4 28.28 -4.93 -2.29
C LEU A 4 28.00 -3.58 -2.95
N GLU A 5 28.87 -2.61 -2.73
CA GLU A 5 28.83 -1.31 -3.41
C GLU A 5 28.87 -1.50 -4.93
N LEU A 6 29.73 -2.38 -5.41
CA LEU A 6 29.86 -2.70 -6.84
C LEU A 6 28.59 -3.36 -7.42
N ILE A 7 27.87 -4.18 -6.65
CA ILE A 7 26.62 -4.82 -7.11
C ILE A 7 25.47 -3.83 -7.10
N VAL A 8 25.36 -2.98 -6.07
CA VAL A 8 24.36 -1.91 -5.97
C VAL A 8 24.62 -0.88 -7.08
N GLU A 9 25.85 -0.52 -7.30
CA GLU A 9 26.27 0.39 -8.37
C GLU A 9 25.94 -0.18 -9.76
N LYS A 10 26.31 -1.42 -10.03
CA LYS A 10 25.96 -2.11 -11.29
C LYS A 10 24.46 -2.30 -11.48
N HIS A 11 23.69 -2.50 -10.41
CA HIS A 11 22.25 -2.59 -10.49
C HIS A 11 21.63 -1.21 -10.74
N SER A 12 22.12 -0.19 -10.06
CA SER A 12 21.79 1.22 -10.29
C SER A 12 22.15 1.65 -11.70
N GLU A 13 23.33 1.29 -12.19
CA GLU A 13 23.79 1.55 -13.57
C GLU A 13 22.89 0.86 -14.62
N ARG A 14 22.47 -0.39 -14.39
CA ARG A 14 21.57 -1.09 -15.31
C ARG A 14 20.21 -0.42 -15.42
N ILE A 15 19.66 0.07 -14.33
CA ILE A 15 18.39 0.79 -14.34
C ILE A 15 18.59 2.20 -14.91
N HIS A 16 19.70 2.85 -14.58
CA HIS A 16 20.08 4.15 -15.14
C HIS A 16 20.29 4.07 -16.65
N HIS A 17 21.01 3.06 -17.12
CA HIS A 17 21.21 2.80 -18.53
C HIS A 17 19.89 2.47 -19.26
N GLY A 18 18.96 1.77 -18.58
CA GLY A 18 17.59 1.59 -19.06
C GLY A 18 16.83 2.91 -19.24
N LEU A 19 16.99 3.85 -18.32
CA LEU A 19 16.37 5.18 -18.39
C LEU A 19 16.98 6.04 -19.51
N GLU A 20 18.29 5.97 -19.74
CA GLU A 20 18.96 6.69 -20.83
C GLU A 20 18.60 6.14 -22.23
N VAL A 21 18.34 4.85 -22.33
CA VAL A 21 17.94 4.19 -23.58
C VAL A 21 16.49 4.43 -23.94
N LEU A 22 15.61 4.73 -22.95
CA LEU A 22 14.18 4.95 -23.19
C LEU A 22 13.82 6.03 -24.21
N PRO A 23 14.47 7.21 -24.27
CA PRO A 23 14.18 8.21 -25.30
C PRO A 23 14.49 7.72 -26.74
N ASN A 24 15.28 6.67 -26.86
CA ASN A 24 15.70 6.07 -28.12
C ASN A 24 15.02 4.74 -28.45
N LEU A 25 13.99 4.35 -27.69
CA LEU A 25 13.26 3.08 -27.87
C LEU A 25 12.49 3.02 -29.22
N ARG A 26 13.23 2.99 -30.31
CA ARG A 26 12.72 2.55 -31.61
C ARG A 26 12.58 1.02 -31.71
N HIS A 27 13.06 0.27 -30.72
CA HIS A 27 13.19 -1.18 -30.74
C HIS A 27 12.38 -1.95 -29.68
N GLY A 28 11.44 -1.29 -29.00
CA GLY A 28 10.59 -1.93 -27.98
C GLY A 28 11.19 -1.89 -26.56
N LEU A 29 10.37 -2.28 -25.58
CA LEU A 29 10.73 -2.29 -24.17
C LEU A 29 11.53 -3.57 -23.84
N PRO A 30 12.44 -3.54 -22.84
CA PRO A 30 13.14 -4.72 -22.39
C PRO A 30 12.17 -5.86 -22.01
N GLU A 31 12.39 -7.04 -22.54
CA GLU A 31 11.61 -8.23 -22.14
C GLU A 31 11.75 -8.48 -20.63
N GLY A 32 10.63 -8.80 -19.97
CA GLY A 32 10.61 -9.12 -18.55
C GLY A 32 10.50 -7.92 -17.59
N LEU A 33 10.40 -6.69 -18.09
CA LEU A 33 10.12 -5.53 -17.26
C LEU A 33 8.62 -5.26 -17.20
N GLY A 34 8.01 -5.55 -16.04
CA GLY A 34 6.62 -5.22 -15.78
C GLY A 34 5.59 -6.13 -16.44
N ASN A 35 4.37 -5.63 -16.51
CA ASN A 35 3.22 -6.27 -17.14
C ASN A 35 2.21 -5.21 -17.63
N LYS A 36 1.03 -5.62 -18.10
CA LYS A 36 0.01 -4.69 -18.64
C LYS A 36 -0.44 -3.60 -17.65
N ARG A 37 -0.32 -3.80 -16.34
CA ARG A 37 -0.72 -2.81 -15.32
C ARG A 37 0.45 -1.99 -14.81
N TRP A 38 1.54 -2.65 -14.50
CA TRP A 38 2.83 -2.04 -14.23
C TRP A 38 3.65 -2.13 -15.51
N THR A 39 3.42 -1.20 -16.40
CA THR A 39 4.17 -1.14 -17.67
C THR A 39 5.62 -0.76 -17.40
N ALA A 40 6.49 -1.05 -18.33
CA ALA A 40 7.90 -0.68 -18.21
C ALA A 40 8.07 0.83 -18.02
N GLU A 41 7.26 1.64 -18.72
CA GLU A 41 7.28 3.10 -18.59
C GLU A 41 6.92 3.54 -17.17
N LEU A 42 5.88 2.96 -16.56
CA LEU A 42 5.48 3.28 -15.18
C LEU A 42 6.55 2.86 -14.17
N ILE A 43 7.19 1.70 -14.37
CA ILE A 43 8.29 1.24 -13.51
C ILE A 43 9.46 2.22 -13.58
N LEU A 44 9.85 2.61 -14.78
CA LEU A 44 10.97 3.52 -14.98
C LEU A 44 10.66 4.93 -14.47
N ALA A 45 9.45 5.44 -14.70
CA ALA A 45 9.01 6.72 -14.16
C ALA A 45 9.01 6.71 -12.61
N THR A 46 8.49 5.64 -12.00
CA THR A 46 8.50 5.47 -10.53
C THR A 46 9.93 5.43 -10.00
N TYR A 47 10.82 4.73 -10.69
CA TYR A 47 12.22 4.66 -10.32
C TYR A 47 12.91 6.01 -10.44
N GLU A 48 12.67 6.78 -11.51
CA GLU A 48 13.21 8.14 -11.71
C GLU A 48 12.73 9.08 -10.60
N MET A 49 11.43 9.07 -10.29
CA MET A 49 10.87 9.84 -9.17
C MET A 49 11.52 9.47 -7.83
N ALA A 50 11.75 8.18 -7.60
CA ALA A 50 12.42 7.71 -6.40
C ALA A 50 13.91 8.10 -6.35
N LEU A 51 14.56 8.30 -7.48
CA LEU A 51 15.94 8.78 -7.55
C LEU A 51 16.03 10.29 -7.25
N THR A 52 15.14 11.07 -7.83
CA THR A 52 15.27 12.53 -7.90
C THR A 52 14.40 13.29 -6.89
N GLY A 53 13.27 12.72 -6.47
CA GLY A 53 12.23 13.44 -5.72
C GLY A 53 11.44 14.44 -6.56
N ASP A 54 11.58 14.37 -7.88
CA ASP A 54 10.91 15.23 -8.85
C ASP A 54 10.08 14.42 -9.84
N LEU A 55 9.18 15.09 -10.55
CA LEU A 55 8.42 14.46 -11.63
C LEU A 55 9.35 14.08 -12.79
N PRO A 56 9.08 12.97 -13.49
CA PRO A 56 9.89 12.55 -14.61
C PRO A 56 9.92 13.60 -15.73
N LYS A 57 11.08 13.87 -16.27
CA LYS A 57 11.23 14.84 -17.35
C LYS A 57 10.72 14.36 -18.70
N ASN A 58 10.61 13.05 -18.87
CA ASN A 58 10.17 12.40 -20.09
C ASN A 58 8.64 12.17 -20.15
N GLY A 59 7.88 12.51 -19.10
CA GLY A 59 6.43 12.38 -19.02
C GLY A 59 5.92 10.94 -19.05
N LEU A 60 6.74 9.97 -18.69
CA LEU A 60 6.36 8.56 -18.74
C LEU A 60 5.23 8.18 -17.78
N GLU A 61 5.12 8.87 -16.63
CA GLU A 61 4.05 8.62 -15.66
C GLU A 61 2.68 9.06 -16.16
N TYR A 62 2.61 9.91 -17.17
CA TYR A 62 1.34 10.34 -17.78
C TYR A 62 0.82 9.38 -18.84
N LYS A 63 1.64 8.41 -19.24
CA LYS A 63 1.16 7.36 -20.10
C LYS A 63 0.30 6.42 -19.28
N THR A 64 -1.01 6.47 -19.54
CA THR A 64 -1.95 5.51 -18.96
C THR A 64 -1.48 4.09 -19.29
N GLY A 65 -1.56 3.19 -18.33
CA GLY A 65 -1.34 1.78 -18.58
C GLY A 65 -2.35 1.25 -19.58
N ASN A 66 -2.04 0.14 -20.20
CA ASN A 66 -2.93 -0.53 -21.14
C ASN A 66 -3.51 -1.81 -20.50
N SER A 67 -4.07 -1.68 -19.30
CA SER A 67 -4.61 -2.81 -18.55
C SER A 67 -6.02 -3.22 -19.02
N GLY A 68 -6.62 -2.45 -19.92
CA GLY A 68 -7.99 -2.67 -20.39
C GLY A 68 -9.07 -2.24 -19.39
N GLY A 69 -8.71 -1.56 -18.31
CA GLY A 69 -9.64 -1.12 -17.27
C GLY A 69 -8.92 -0.37 -16.14
N GLY A 70 -9.60 -0.23 -15.02
CA GLY A 70 -9.07 0.43 -13.86
C GLY A 70 -8.93 1.92 -14.01
N PHE A 71 -8.01 2.49 -13.26
CA PHE A 71 -7.69 3.92 -13.36
C PHE A 71 -7.18 4.34 -14.75
N ASP A 72 -6.77 3.37 -15.59
CA ASP A 72 -6.30 3.64 -16.95
C ASP A 72 -7.40 4.14 -17.88
N VAL A 73 -8.68 3.81 -17.60
CA VAL A 73 -9.83 4.29 -18.37
C VAL A 73 -10.46 5.57 -17.80
N LEU A 74 -9.91 6.08 -16.70
CA LEU A 74 -10.33 7.33 -16.09
C LEU A 74 -9.34 8.44 -16.42
N GLY A 75 -9.85 9.57 -16.87
CA GLY A 75 -9.08 10.79 -17.09
C GLY A 75 -9.68 11.96 -16.32
N TRP A 76 -8.95 13.06 -16.33
CA TRP A 76 -9.42 14.32 -15.80
C TRP A 76 -10.15 15.13 -16.89
N LYS A 77 -11.22 15.80 -16.52
CA LYS A 77 -11.76 16.88 -17.37
C LYS A 77 -10.69 17.94 -17.54
N ASN A 78 -10.71 18.63 -18.67
CA ASN A 78 -9.77 19.73 -18.89
C ASN A 78 -9.91 20.77 -17.77
N ASN A 79 -8.86 20.95 -16.99
CA ASN A 79 -8.84 21.83 -15.82
C ASN A 79 -8.21 23.21 -16.10
N GLY A 80 -7.79 23.47 -17.33
CA GLY A 80 -7.19 24.75 -17.71
C GLY A 80 -5.84 25.05 -17.03
N SER A 81 -5.53 26.32 -16.87
CA SER A 81 -4.35 26.78 -16.13
C SER A 81 -4.59 26.72 -14.62
N ALA A 82 -3.51 26.58 -13.84
CA ALA A 82 -3.57 26.56 -12.38
C ALA A 82 -4.32 27.78 -11.84
N LYS A 83 -5.29 27.55 -10.94
CA LYS A 83 -6.15 28.56 -10.35
C LYS A 83 -5.73 28.95 -8.92
N VAL A 84 -4.88 28.12 -8.32
CA VAL A 84 -4.35 28.27 -6.95
C VAL A 84 -2.86 28.00 -6.96
N GLU A 85 -2.11 28.65 -6.08
CA GLU A 85 -0.69 28.38 -5.88
C GLU A 85 -0.48 26.96 -5.31
N SER A 86 0.23 26.12 -6.04
CA SER A 86 0.39 24.69 -5.71
C SER A 86 1.02 24.48 -4.34
N ASP A 87 1.94 25.34 -3.92
CA ASP A 87 2.70 25.18 -2.66
C ASP A 87 1.84 25.41 -1.40
N LYS A 88 0.71 26.11 -1.54
CA LYS A 88 -0.25 26.38 -0.46
C LYS A 88 -1.28 25.28 -0.26
N ILE A 89 -1.34 24.29 -1.16
CA ILE A 89 -2.34 23.24 -1.12
C ILE A 89 -2.06 22.25 0.00
N ASP A 90 -3.05 22.04 0.87
CA ASP A 90 -3.00 21.06 1.95
C ASP A 90 -3.33 19.66 1.43
N LEU A 91 -2.38 18.73 1.59
CA LEU A 91 -2.56 17.31 1.24
C LEU A 91 -2.87 16.43 2.45
N SER A 92 -3.03 17.02 3.63
CA SER A 92 -3.24 16.26 4.86
C SER A 92 -4.62 15.60 4.91
N ILE A 93 -4.66 14.44 5.56
CA ILE A 93 -5.89 13.75 5.90
C ILE A 93 -5.90 13.32 7.37
N GLU A 94 -7.10 13.31 7.95
CA GLU A 94 -7.35 12.74 9.27
C GLU A 94 -7.61 11.24 9.15
N LEU A 95 -7.00 10.44 10.04
CA LEU A 95 -7.22 9.00 10.14
C LEU A 95 -8.25 8.61 11.21
N ASN A 96 -8.82 9.58 11.91
CA ASN A 96 -9.94 9.38 12.84
C ASN A 96 -10.93 10.52 12.75
N LYS A 97 -12.14 10.21 12.28
CA LYS A 97 -13.26 11.15 12.20
C LYS A 97 -14.25 10.98 13.33
N ARG A 98 -14.17 9.88 14.11
CA ARG A 98 -14.99 9.66 15.27
C ARG A 98 -14.55 10.55 16.44
N ASP A 99 -15.43 10.79 17.39
CA ASP A 99 -15.11 11.56 18.61
C ASP A 99 -14.30 10.76 19.63
N ASP A 100 -14.22 9.43 19.45
CA ASP A 100 -13.43 8.53 20.29
C ASP A 100 -11.99 8.39 19.80
N GLY A 101 -11.08 8.08 20.74
CA GLY A 101 -9.69 7.76 20.45
C GLY A 101 -8.81 8.97 20.06
N LYS A 102 -7.60 8.64 19.61
CA LYS A 102 -6.59 9.65 19.25
C LYS A 102 -6.89 10.27 17.89
N LYS A 103 -6.82 11.59 17.81
CA LYS A 103 -6.81 12.29 16.52
C LYS A 103 -5.43 12.15 15.89
N ILE A 104 -5.37 11.55 14.72
CA ILE A 104 -4.13 11.34 13.95
C ILE A 104 -4.32 11.98 12.58
N THR A 105 -3.40 12.88 12.23
CA THR A 105 -3.33 13.51 10.91
C THR A 105 -2.02 13.14 10.25
N ILE A 106 -2.06 12.74 8.98
CA ILE A 106 -0.87 12.51 8.15
C ILE A 106 -0.78 13.57 7.06
N PRO A 107 0.43 14.05 6.71
CA PRO A 107 0.60 15.19 5.80
C PRO A 107 0.34 14.85 4.33
N LEU A 108 0.24 13.58 3.99
CA LEU A 108 -0.06 13.08 2.65
C LEU A 108 -1.18 12.04 2.72
N PRO A 109 -2.08 11.94 1.72
CA PRO A 109 -3.17 10.98 1.72
C PRO A 109 -2.69 9.55 1.38
N ILE A 110 -1.53 9.16 1.90
CA ILE A 110 -0.83 7.92 1.52
C ILE A 110 -0.10 7.34 2.73
N TYR A 111 -0.15 6.02 2.87
CA TYR A 111 0.76 5.28 3.74
C TYR A 111 1.14 3.91 3.15
N GLY A 112 2.18 3.29 3.71
CA GLY A 112 2.75 2.05 3.21
C GLY A 112 1.91 0.82 3.57
N GLY A 113 1.65 -0.05 2.60
CA GLY A 113 0.81 -1.26 2.74
C GLY A 113 1.45 -2.40 3.51
N GLY A 114 0.62 -3.33 3.98
CA GLY A 114 1.05 -4.49 4.76
C GLY A 114 1.94 -5.45 3.97
N MET A 115 3.20 -5.51 4.34
CA MET A 115 4.18 -6.49 3.85
C MET A 115 4.91 -7.09 5.05
N SER A 116 4.68 -8.37 5.31
CA SER A 116 5.16 -9.03 6.52
C SER A 116 6.65 -9.40 6.45
N PHE A 117 7.33 -9.34 7.60
CA PHE A 117 8.66 -9.90 7.73
C PHE A 117 8.65 -11.40 7.42
N GLY A 118 9.60 -11.83 6.61
CA GLY A 118 9.62 -13.18 6.02
C GLY A 118 9.01 -13.21 4.61
N SER A 119 7.98 -12.42 4.31
CA SER A 119 7.61 -12.17 2.90
C SER A 119 8.50 -11.11 2.26
N ILE A 120 8.96 -10.12 3.03
CA ILE A 120 10.00 -9.17 2.63
C ILE A 120 11.21 -9.27 3.57
N SER A 121 12.34 -8.76 3.11
CA SER A 121 13.58 -8.69 3.89
C SER A 121 13.49 -7.67 5.03
N LEU A 122 14.29 -7.87 6.07
CA LEU A 122 14.43 -6.93 7.18
C LEU A 122 14.86 -5.54 6.67
N ASN A 123 15.85 -5.50 5.79
CA ASN A 123 16.40 -4.24 5.28
C ASN A 123 15.35 -3.42 4.50
N PHE A 124 14.51 -4.06 3.71
CA PHE A 124 13.41 -3.36 3.05
C PHE A 124 12.34 -2.91 4.04
N MET A 125 12.02 -3.73 5.06
CA MET A 125 11.09 -3.32 6.12
C MET A 125 11.62 -2.11 6.90
N LEU A 126 12.91 -2.09 7.25
CA LEU A 126 13.57 -0.95 7.89
C LEU A 126 13.54 0.30 7.03
N ALA A 127 13.83 0.18 5.74
CA ALA A 127 13.76 1.31 4.80
C ALA A 127 12.36 1.95 4.81
N ARG A 128 11.31 1.13 4.79
CA ARG A 128 9.91 1.58 4.87
C ARG A 128 9.59 2.26 6.20
N ALA A 129 10.02 1.67 7.32
CA ALA A 129 9.77 2.23 8.65
C ALA A 129 10.45 3.60 8.83
N ARG A 130 11.69 3.72 8.36
CA ARG A 130 12.45 4.97 8.35
C ARG A 130 11.78 6.03 7.48
N ALA A 131 11.35 5.65 6.27
CA ALA A 131 10.63 6.55 5.36
C ALA A 131 9.29 7.02 5.96
N ALA A 132 8.51 6.12 6.58
CA ALA A 132 7.26 6.46 7.25
C ALA A 132 7.48 7.49 8.37
N LYS A 133 8.51 7.29 9.21
CA LYS A 133 8.90 8.23 10.25
C LYS A 133 9.31 9.59 9.67
N ARG A 134 10.15 9.61 8.65
CA ARG A 134 10.63 10.85 8.02
C ARG A 134 9.52 11.66 7.34
N LEU A 135 8.54 10.97 6.76
CA LEU A 135 7.37 11.56 6.11
C LEU A 135 6.21 11.85 7.08
N ASN A 136 6.35 11.53 8.37
CA ASN A 136 5.30 11.60 9.38
C ASN A 136 4.00 10.90 8.93
N THR A 137 4.14 9.73 8.32
CA THR A 137 3.04 8.85 7.90
C THR A 137 3.22 7.47 8.54
N PHE A 138 2.58 6.46 7.98
CA PHE A 138 2.63 5.09 8.48
C PHE A 138 3.15 4.11 7.44
N MET A 139 3.65 2.98 7.92
CA MET A 139 3.76 1.75 7.16
C MET A 139 3.12 0.60 7.92
N SER A 140 2.48 -0.33 7.22
CA SER A 140 1.98 -1.55 7.85
C SER A 140 3.03 -2.65 7.78
N THR A 141 3.24 -3.32 8.93
CA THR A 141 4.13 -4.48 9.00
C THR A 141 3.56 -5.72 8.33
N GLY A 142 2.27 -5.69 7.97
CA GLY A 142 1.58 -6.92 7.59
C GLY A 142 1.34 -7.85 8.78
N GLU A 143 0.89 -9.06 8.50
CA GLU A 143 0.59 -10.08 9.51
C GLU A 143 1.87 -10.72 10.09
N GLY A 144 1.78 -11.21 11.32
CA GLY A 144 2.83 -12.01 11.96
C GLY A 144 3.78 -11.23 12.83
N GLY A 145 3.41 -10.03 13.27
CA GLY A 145 4.26 -9.19 14.11
C GLY A 145 5.37 -8.49 13.34
N TYR A 146 6.35 -7.98 14.06
CA TYR A 146 7.54 -7.35 13.48
C TYR A 146 8.77 -7.57 14.38
N PRO A 147 9.99 -7.58 13.81
CA PRO A 147 11.22 -7.76 14.55
C PRO A 147 11.57 -6.55 15.43
N ASP A 148 12.40 -6.77 16.45
CA ASP A 148 12.80 -5.73 17.42
C ASP A 148 13.44 -4.50 16.77
N ASP A 149 14.09 -4.67 15.63
CA ASP A 149 14.65 -3.59 14.82
C ASP A 149 13.63 -2.53 14.41
N ILE A 150 12.35 -2.87 14.37
CA ILE A 150 11.25 -1.95 14.03
C ILE A 150 10.74 -1.16 15.25
N VAL A 151 11.03 -1.60 16.48
CA VAL A 151 10.57 -0.94 17.71
C VAL A 151 10.91 0.56 17.77
N PRO A 152 12.08 1.06 17.30
CA PRO A 152 12.38 2.49 17.26
C PRO A 152 11.45 3.32 16.34
N TYR A 153 10.65 2.67 15.52
CA TYR A 153 9.72 3.28 14.55
C TYR A 153 8.26 3.00 14.86
N ARG A 154 7.95 2.33 16.00
CA ARG A 154 6.61 1.84 16.34
C ARG A 154 5.51 2.90 16.29
N ASP A 155 5.83 4.18 16.52
CA ASP A 155 4.87 5.29 16.43
C ASP A 155 4.41 5.59 14.99
N HIS A 156 5.07 5.00 13.99
CA HIS A 156 4.78 5.10 12.56
C HIS A 156 4.42 3.74 11.94
N VAL A 157 4.00 2.79 12.77
CA VAL A 157 3.72 1.42 12.36
C VAL A 157 2.24 1.08 12.58
N ILE A 158 1.65 0.44 11.59
CA ILE A 158 0.35 -0.22 11.69
C ILE A 158 0.62 -1.71 11.89
N THR A 159 0.15 -2.25 13.02
CA THR A 159 0.22 -3.68 13.32
C THR A 159 -1.02 -4.39 12.81
N GLN A 160 -0.86 -5.55 12.17
CA GLN A 160 -1.99 -6.35 11.69
C GLN A 160 -2.30 -7.53 12.62
N VAL A 161 -3.59 -7.74 12.87
CA VAL A 161 -4.17 -8.96 13.42
C VAL A 161 -4.86 -9.69 12.26
N ALA A 162 -4.25 -10.79 11.80
CA ALA A 162 -4.79 -11.60 10.71
C ALA A 162 -5.44 -12.88 11.23
N THR A 163 -6.14 -13.59 10.37
CA THR A 163 -6.93 -14.78 10.72
C THR A 163 -6.13 -15.92 11.33
N GLY A 164 -4.82 -16.01 11.06
CA GLY A 164 -3.91 -17.00 11.64
C GLY A 164 -3.38 -16.64 13.03
N MET A 165 -3.58 -15.42 13.48
CA MET A 165 -3.14 -14.90 14.78
C MET A 165 -1.62 -15.02 15.05
N PHE A 166 -0.80 -15.33 14.04
CA PHE A 166 0.64 -15.47 14.17
C PHE A 166 1.29 -14.17 14.66
N GLY A 167 2.13 -14.26 15.71
CA GLY A 167 2.89 -13.12 16.24
C GLY A 167 2.01 -11.99 16.80
N VAL A 168 0.76 -12.27 17.12
CA VAL A 168 -0.13 -11.31 17.81
C VAL A 168 0.25 -11.32 19.29
N ARG A 169 0.81 -10.22 19.76
CA ARG A 169 1.26 -10.05 21.14
C ARG A 169 0.68 -8.79 21.74
N GLU A 170 0.41 -8.84 23.03
CA GLU A 170 -0.09 -7.68 23.77
C GLU A 170 0.87 -6.50 23.68
N GLU A 171 2.18 -6.73 23.76
CA GLU A 171 3.20 -5.67 23.65
C GLU A 171 3.15 -4.93 22.33
N THR A 172 2.88 -5.63 21.21
CA THR A 172 2.78 -4.98 19.90
C THR A 172 1.51 -4.17 19.78
N ILE A 173 0.41 -4.58 20.43
CA ILE A 173 -0.87 -3.88 20.43
C ILE A 173 -0.85 -2.66 21.34
N GLN A 174 -0.27 -2.77 22.56
CA GLN A 174 -0.23 -1.70 23.54
C GLN A 174 0.41 -0.41 23.03
N TYR A 175 1.36 -0.51 22.11
CA TYR A 175 2.11 0.63 21.58
C TYR A 175 1.68 1.05 20.16
N ALA A 176 0.87 0.25 19.49
CA ALA A 176 0.46 0.54 18.12
C ALA A 176 -0.45 1.76 18.03
N PRO A 177 -0.14 2.78 17.23
CA PRO A 177 -1.07 3.88 16.98
C PRO A 177 -2.30 3.42 16.20
N ILE A 178 -2.15 2.40 15.36
CA ILE A 178 -3.22 1.82 14.55
C ILE A 178 -3.07 0.28 14.58
N VAL A 179 -4.14 -0.42 14.91
CA VAL A 179 -4.26 -1.88 14.80
C VAL A 179 -5.21 -2.20 13.67
N GLU A 180 -4.76 -2.99 12.71
CA GLU A 180 -5.55 -3.37 11.54
C GLU A 180 -5.97 -4.84 11.62
N PHE A 181 -7.27 -5.10 11.71
CA PHE A 181 -7.82 -6.43 11.46
C PHE A 181 -7.80 -6.74 9.97
N LYS A 182 -7.06 -7.76 9.57
CA LYS A 182 -7.01 -8.21 8.19
C LYS A 182 -7.91 -9.42 7.99
N TYR A 183 -9.11 -9.19 7.49
CA TYR A 183 -10.06 -10.24 7.11
C TYR A 183 -9.71 -10.88 5.77
N ALA A 184 -9.23 -10.06 4.83
CA ALA A 184 -8.86 -10.51 3.50
C ALA A 184 -7.88 -9.56 2.81
N GLN A 185 -7.50 -9.89 1.60
CA GLN A 185 -6.76 -9.02 0.69
C GLN A 185 -7.24 -9.24 -0.75
N GLY A 186 -7.21 -8.18 -1.55
CA GLY A 186 -7.80 -8.17 -2.89
C GLY A 186 -7.17 -9.16 -3.87
N ALA A 187 -5.87 -9.38 -3.79
CA ALA A 187 -5.18 -10.28 -4.71
C ALA A 187 -5.53 -11.76 -4.54
N LYS A 188 -6.01 -12.15 -3.36
CA LYS A 188 -6.41 -13.54 -3.04
C LYS A 188 -7.55 -13.59 -2.04
N PRO A 189 -8.77 -13.13 -2.39
CA PRO A 189 -9.93 -13.21 -1.52
C PRO A 189 -10.27 -14.67 -1.19
N GLY A 190 -10.67 -14.92 0.04
CA GLY A 190 -10.98 -16.28 0.52
C GLY A 190 -9.75 -17.17 0.78
N LEU A 191 -8.55 -16.65 0.55
CA LEU A 191 -7.30 -17.30 0.94
C LEU A 191 -6.60 -16.43 1.99
N GLY A 192 -6.21 -17.01 3.11
CA GLY A 192 -5.42 -16.32 4.13
C GLY A 192 -4.00 -16.04 3.66
N GLY A 193 -3.20 -15.39 4.52
CA GLY A 193 -1.77 -15.24 4.29
C GLY A 193 -1.06 -16.58 4.33
N HIS A 194 -0.01 -16.74 3.53
CA HIS A 194 0.86 -17.89 3.67
C HIS A 194 2.33 -17.51 3.53
N LEU A 195 3.19 -18.28 4.17
CA LEU A 195 4.63 -18.19 4.08
C LEU A 195 5.19 -19.60 3.91
N LEU A 196 5.95 -19.80 2.85
CA LEU A 196 6.53 -21.12 2.56
C LEU A 196 7.63 -21.47 3.55
N ALA A 197 7.85 -22.78 3.76
CA ALA A 197 8.76 -23.33 4.76
C ALA A 197 10.20 -22.80 4.65
N ASP A 198 10.71 -22.64 3.43
CA ASP A 198 12.05 -22.13 3.16
C ASP A 198 12.29 -20.68 3.58
N LYS A 199 11.22 -19.89 3.75
CA LYS A 199 11.24 -18.52 4.27
C LYS A 199 11.07 -18.42 5.79
N VAL A 200 10.69 -19.51 6.46
CA VAL A 200 10.51 -19.55 7.91
C VAL A 200 11.85 -19.86 8.58
N THR A 201 12.71 -18.85 8.62
CA THR A 201 14.00 -18.87 9.35
C THR A 201 13.79 -18.88 10.86
N SER A 202 14.86 -19.03 11.65
CA SER A 202 14.80 -18.96 13.12
C SER A 202 14.18 -17.67 13.63
N GLU A 203 14.52 -16.53 13.01
CA GLU A 203 13.98 -15.22 13.38
C GLU A 203 12.49 -15.08 13.08
N VAL A 204 12.09 -15.52 11.89
CA VAL A 204 10.67 -15.53 11.50
C VAL A 204 9.86 -16.47 12.39
N ALA A 205 10.40 -17.67 12.67
CA ALA A 205 9.74 -18.66 13.52
C ALA A 205 9.56 -18.13 14.95
N LYS A 206 10.59 -17.53 15.53
CA LYS A 206 10.53 -16.90 16.87
C LYS A 206 9.47 -15.79 16.91
N MET A 207 9.46 -14.89 15.92
CA MET A 207 8.54 -13.78 15.88
C MET A 207 7.09 -14.23 15.71
N ARG A 208 6.85 -15.26 14.88
CA ARG A 208 5.52 -15.80 14.61
C ARG A 208 5.05 -16.90 15.57
N GLU A 209 5.89 -17.23 16.56
CA GLU A 209 5.64 -18.32 17.53
C GLU A 209 5.34 -19.64 16.84
N SER A 210 6.20 -20.01 15.89
CA SER A 210 6.04 -21.18 15.03
C SER A 210 7.32 -22.01 14.96
N SER A 211 7.26 -23.17 14.30
CA SER A 211 8.44 -24.02 14.06
C SER A 211 9.19 -23.56 12.80
N MET A 212 10.53 -23.62 12.88
CA MET A 212 11.39 -23.36 11.71
C MET A 212 11.07 -24.33 10.57
N PHE A 213 11.25 -23.86 9.35
CA PHE A 213 11.06 -24.65 8.12
C PHE A 213 9.68 -25.32 8.00
N THR A 214 8.67 -24.75 8.64
CA THR A 214 7.28 -25.18 8.53
C THR A 214 6.48 -24.09 7.81
N SER A 215 5.76 -24.46 6.75
CA SER A 215 4.89 -23.50 6.04
C SER A 215 3.77 -23.02 6.95
N LEU A 216 3.51 -21.71 6.91
CA LEU A 216 2.49 -21.04 7.73
C LEU A 216 1.33 -20.61 6.84
N TYR A 217 0.13 -21.00 7.22
CA TYR A 217 -1.11 -20.67 6.52
C TYR A 217 -2.09 -20.05 7.48
N SER A 218 -2.58 -18.84 7.15
CA SER A 218 -3.69 -18.23 7.86
C SER A 218 -5.00 -18.84 7.33
N PRO A 219 -5.92 -19.27 8.20
CA PRO A 219 -7.23 -19.74 7.78
C PRO A 219 -8.08 -18.58 7.23
N PHE A 220 -9.19 -18.93 6.61
CA PHE A 220 -10.25 -18.01 6.22
C PHE A 220 -11.59 -18.64 6.60
N PRO A 221 -12.47 -17.91 7.30
CA PRO A 221 -12.33 -16.60 7.95
C PRO A 221 -11.67 -16.66 9.36
N PHE A 222 -11.79 -15.60 10.15
CA PHE A 222 -11.50 -15.68 11.59
C PHE A 222 -12.40 -16.71 12.26
N HIS A 223 -11.86 -17.62 13.06
CA HIS A 223 -12.60 -18.67 13.73
C HIS A 223 -13.62 -18.16 14.78
N SER A 224 -13.42 -16.96 15.29
CA SER A 224 -14.22 -16.38 16.37
C SER A 224 -15.12 -15.23 15.90
N VAL A 225 -15.25 -14.99 14.60
CA VAL A 225 -16.06 -13.90 14.05
C VAL A 225 -17.09 -14.44 13.05
N TYR A 226 -18.34 -14.46 13.48
CA TYR A 226 -19.48 -14.92 12.68
C TYR A 226 -20.55 -13.83 12.50
N SER A 227 -20.39 -12.69 13.17
CA SER A 227 -21.30 -11.56 13.09
C SER A 227 -20.59 -10.23 13.34
N VAL A 228 -21.29 -9.12 13.15
CA VAL A 228 -20.80 -7.77 13.50
C VAL A 228 -20.53 -7.64 15.00
N GLU A 229 -21.36 -8.29 15.84
CA GLU A 229 -21.22 -8.29 17.29
C GLU A 229 -19.94 -9.04 17.73
N ASP A 230 -19.60 -10.13 17.06
CA ASP A 230 -18.35 -10.84 17.33
C ASP A 230 -17.16 -9.98 16.90
N HIS A 231 -17.27 -9.31 15.76
CA HIS A 231 -16.24 -8.35 15.33
C HIS A 231 -16.09 -7.22 16.36
N LYS A 232 -17.19 -6.68 16.88
CA LYS A 232 -17.16 -5.66 17.92
C LYS A 232 -16.40 -6.12 19.17
N LYS A 233 -16.56 -7.37 19.60
CA LYS A 233 -15.78 -7.91 20.73
C LYS A 233 -14.28 -7.84 20.49
N HIS A 234 -13.82 -8.11 19.26
CA HIS A 234 -12.42 -7.96 18.89
C HIS A 234 -11.97 -6.50 18.91
N VAL A 235 -12.79 -5.59 18.42
CA VAL A 235 -12.52 -4.15 18.49
C VAL A 235 -12.43 -3.68 19.94
N ASP A 236 -13.38 -4.09 20.77
CA ASP A 236 -13.44 -3.75 22.20
C ASP A 236 -12.22 -4.32 22.96
N TRP A 237 -11.75 -5.53 22.58
CA TRP A 237 -10.51 -6.09 23.11
C TRP A 237 -9.30 -5.20 22.79
N ILE A 238 -9.12 -4.78 21.56
CA ILE A 238 -8.03 -3.85 21.19
C ILE A 238 -8.14 -2.56 22.01
N LYS A 239 -9.34 -1.98 22.11
CA LYS A 239 -9.57 -0.74 22.88
C LYS A 239 -9.32 -0.92 24.38
N THR A 240 -9.50 -2.13 24.91
CA THR A 240 -9.17 -2.45 26.32
C THR A 240 -7.66 -2.50 26.52
N VAL A 241 -6.91 -3.13 25.61
CA VAL A 241 -5.44 -3.24 25.67
C VAL A 241 -4.79 -1.89 25.38
N ASN A 242 -5.31 -1.15 24.39
CA ASN A 242 -4.79 0.15 23.97
C ASN A 242 -5.94 1.11 23.63
N PRO A 243 -6.44 1.88 24.62
CA PRO A 243 -7.55 2.83 24.40
C PRO A 243 -7.26 3.94 23.39
N ARG A 244 -5.97 4.18 23.09
CA ARG A 244 -5.55 5.22 22.15
C ARG A 244 -5.41 4.71 20.72
N ALA A 245 -5.38 3.39 20.49
CA ALA A 245 -5.26 2.81 19.18
C ALA A 245 -6.47 3.15 18.30
N LEU A 246 -6.23 3.52 17.07
CA LEU A 246 -7.25 3.47 16.03
C LEU A 246 -7.40 2.02 15.55
N VAL A 247 -8.63 1.63 15.25
CA VAL A 247 -8.91 0.32 14.68
C VAL A 247 -9.20 0.47 13.19
N SER A 248 -8.38 -0.20 12.38
CA SER A 248 -8.57 -0.35 10.93
C SER A 248 -9.11 -1.74 10.64
N VAL A 249 -9.98 -1.85 9.65
CA VAL A 249 -10.50 -3.11 9.13
C VAL A 249 -10.16 -3.23 7.66
N LYS A 250 -9.28 -4.18 7.33
CA LYS A 250 -8.89 -4.46 5.94
C LYS A 250 -9.68 -5.62 5.39
N VAL A 251 -10.37 -5.36 4.27
CA VAL A 251 -11.17 -6.35 3.54
C VAL A 251 -10.79 -6.37 2.05
N SER A 252 -11.10 -7.45 1.36
CA SER A 252 -11.13 -7.45 -0.10
C SER A 252 -12.37 -6.70 -0.61
N THR A 253 -12.58 -6.70 -1.91
CA THR A 253 -13.72 -6.04 -2.56
C THR A 253 -14.69 -7.05 -3.16
N PRO A 254 -15.44 -7.81 -2.34
CA PRO A 254 -16.54 -8.66 -2.80
C PRO A 254 -17.71 -7.81 -3.29
N THR A 255 -18.72 -8.46 -3.87
CA THR A 255 -19.91 -7.77 -4.40
C THR A 255 -20.65 -6.95 -3.33
N ASP A 256 -20.63 -7.42 -2.09
CA ASP A 256 -21.29 -6.83 -0.91
C ASP A 256 -20.33 -6.06 0.02
N VAL A 257 -19.24 -5.54 -0.54
CA VAL A 257 -18.22 -4.78 0.22
C VAL A 257 -18.79 -3.55 0.96
N ASP A 258 -19.85 -2.97 0.47
CA ASP A 258 -20.61 -1.88 1.11
C ASP A 258 -21.25 -2.34 2.43
N MET A 259 -21.86 -3.54 2.45
CA MET A 259 -22.44 -4.12 3.65
C MET A 259 -21.35 -4.48 4.67
N VAL A 260 -20.20 -4.96 4.20
CA VAL A 260 -19.03 -5.22 5.06
C VAL A 260 -18.50 -3.91 5.66
N ALA A 261 -18.50 -2.83 4.89
CA ALA A 261 -18.06 -1.52 5.35
C ALA A 261 -18.96 -0.97 6.48
N ILE A 262 -20.28 -0.99 6.30
CA ILE A 262 -21.20 -0.51 7.34
C ILE A 262 -21.15 -1.41 8.59
N GLY A 263 -21.03 -2.73 8.44
CA GLY A 263 -20.83 -3.65 9.55
C GLY A 263 -19.57 -3.34 10.35
N SER A 264 -18.46 -3.02 9.65
CA SER A 264 -17.19 -2.61 10.27
C SER A 264 -17.34 -1.28 11.05
N TYR A 265 -18.10 -0.33 10.50
CA TYR A 265 -18.43 0.92 11.19
C TYR A 265 -19.18 0.65 12.50
N HIS A 266 -20.22 -0.18 12.48
CA HIS A 266 -21.01 -0.54 13.68
C HIS A 266 -20.19 -1.35 14.68
N ALA A 267 -19.22 -2.14 14.22
CA ALA A 267 -18.28 -2.82 15.11
C ALA A 267 -17.30 -1.86 15.83
N GLY A 268 -17.24 -0.59 15.43
CA GLY A 268 -16.42 0.43 16.08
C GLY A 268 -15.09 0.74 15.38
N ALA A 269 -14.92 0.34 14.13
CA ALA A 269 -13.74 0.70 13.34
C ALA A 269 -13.62 2.22 13.11
N ASN A 270 -12.40 2.74 13.12
CA ASN A 270 -12.09 4.13 12.74
C ASN A 270 -11.79 4.24 11.25
N ILE A 271 -11.20 3.17 10.67
CA ILE A 271 -10.75 3.11 9.29
C ILE A 271 -11.31 1.85 8.63
N ILE A 272 -11.88 2.01 7.45
CA ILE A 272 -12.22 0.91 6.55
C ILE A 272 -11.20 0.93 5.40
N HIS A 273 -10.44 -0.15 5.27
CA HIS A 273 -9.44 -0.32 4.24
C HIS A 273 -9.92 -1.36 3.22
N ILE A 274 -10.36 -0.90 2.05
CA ILE A 274 -10.77 -1.78 0.94
C ILE A 274 -9.59 -2.05 0.03
N ASP A 275 -9.32 -3.33 -0.25
CA ASP A 275 -8.18 -3.80 -1.04
C ASP A 275 -8.67 -4.51 -2.32
N GLY A 276 -8.52 -3.84 -3.46
CA GLY A 276 -9.05 -4.29 -4.75
C GLY A 276 -8.28 -5.44 -5.39
N GLY A 277 -8.90 -6.08 -6.38
CA GLY A 277 -8.39 -7.29 -7.05
C GLY A 277 -7.04 -7.16 -7.75
N TYR A 278 -6.56 -5.93 -7.93
CA TYR A 278 -5.27 -5.69 -8.57
C TYR A 278 -4.11 -5.49 -7.59
N GLY A 279 -4.30 -5.86 -6.32
CA GLY A 279 -3.24 -5.88 -5.31
C GLY A 279 -2.07 -6.77 -5.73
N GLY A 280 -0.85 -6.34 -5.39
CA GLY A 280 0.36 -7.12 -5.64
C GLY A 280 0.51 -8.25 -4.62
N THR A 281 0.78 -9.46 -5.09
CA THR A 281 1.26 -10.56 -4.25
C THR A 281 1.96 -11.61 -5.11
N GLY A 282 3.10 -12.13 -4.64
CA GLY A 282 3.70 -13.33 -5.20
C GLY A 282 2.97 -14.61 -4.78
N ALA A 283 2.30 -14.54 -3.62
CA ALA A 283 1.78 -15.69 -2.88
C ALA A 283 0.38 -16.16 -3.28
N ALA A 284 -0.20 -15.70 -4.37
CA ALA A 284 -1.53 -16.11 -4.80
C ALA A 284 -1.48 -16.97 -6.06
N PRO A 285 -2.33 -18.02 -6.15
CA PRO A 285 -2.56 -18.72 -7.41
C PRO A 285 -3.00 -17.75 -8.51
N GLU A 286 -2.52 -17.94 -9.73
CA GLU A 286 -2.88 -17.05 -10.85
C GLU A 286 -4.39 -16.99 -11.10
N ILE A 287 -5.12 -18.09 -10.85
CA ILE A 287 -6.59 -18.14 -10.97
C ILE A 287 -7.28 -17.20 -9.98
N ALA A 288 -6.71 -16.97 -8.80
CA ALA A 288 -7.27 -16.04 -7.81
C ALA A 288 -6.95 -14.58 -8.12
N LYS A 289 -5.75 -14.33 -8.67
CA LYS A 289 -5.31 -12.96 -9.00
C LYS A 289 -6.21 -12.35 -10.08
N LYS A 290 -6.77 -11.18 -9.80
CA LYS A 290 -7.56 -10.38 -10.76
C LYS A 290 -8.90 -10.99 -11.20
N ASN A 291 -9.31 -12.13 -10.65
CA ASN A 291 -10.49 -12.85 -11.12
C ASN A 291 -11.62 -12.96 -10.08
N ILE A 292 -11.37 -12.62 -8.81
CA ILE A 292 -12.35 -12.79 -7.73
C ILE A 292 -12.77 -11.44 -7.14
N ALA A 293 -11.82 -10.65 -6.62
CA ALA A 293 -12.14 -9.35 -6.03
C ALA A 293 -12.42 -8.31 -7.12
N MET A 294 -13.38 -7.43 -6.84
CA MET A 294 -13.69 -6.28 -7.68
C MET A 294 -12.49 -5.35 -7.77
N PRO A 295 -12.19 -4.74 -8.93
CA PRO A 295 -11.24 -3.65 -9.02
C PRO A 295 -11.63 -2.49 -8.11
N VAL A 296 -10.65 -1.90 -7.42
CA VAL A 296 -10.91 -0.92 -6.36
C VAL A 296 -11.68 0.32 -6.83
N GLU A 297 -11.47 0.73 -8.07
CA GLU A 297 -12.14 1.88 -8.69
C GLU A 297 -13.66 1.71 -8.84
N TYR A 298 -14.17 0.47 -8.79
CA TYR A 298 -15.61 0.19 -8.72
C TYR A 298 -16.09 0.07 -7.27
N ALA A 299 -15.24 -0.43 -6.38
CA ALA A 299 -15.58 -0.62 -4.98
C ALA A 299 -15.65 0.70 -4.21
N ILE A 300 -14.74 1.65 -4.50
CA ILE A 300 -14.71 2.96 -3.82
C ILE A 300 -16.06 3.68 -3.91
N PRO A 301 -16.62 3.96 -5.11
CA PRO A 301 -17.88 4.68 -5.20
C PRO A 301 -19.03 3.90 -4.57
N LYS A 302 -19.05 2.57 -4.70
CA LYS A 302 -20.08 1.74 -4.09
C LYS A 302 -20.11 1.89 -2.57
N VAL A 303 -18.95 1.79 -1.91
CA VAL A 303 -18.83 1.95 -0.45
C VAL A 303 -19.11 3.40 -0.04
N HIS A 304 -18.55 4.37 -0.75
CA HIS A 304 -18.76 5.79 -0.47
C HIS A 304 -20.25 6.16 -0.50
N ASP A 305 -20.96 5.80 -1.58
CA ASP A 305 -22.37 6.13 -1.75
C ASP A 305 -23.25 5.45 -0.69
N TYR A 306 -22.94 4.20 -0.35
CA TYR A 306 -23.66 3.49 0.68
C TYR A 306 -23.46 4.12 2.06
N LEU A 307 -22.24 4.45 2.46
CA LEU A 307 -21.95 5.14 3.71
C LEU A 307 -22.58 6.55 3.76
N MET A 308 -22.72 7.23 2.60
CA MET A 308 -23.46 8.49 2.48
C MET A 308 -24.94 8.27 2.73
N SER A 309 -25.55 7.23 2.16
CA SER A 309 -26.97 6.92 2.34
C SER A 309 -27.32 6.52 3.77
N GLU A 310 -26.37 5.90 4.48
CA GLU A 310 -26.51 5.55 5.91
C GLU A 310 -26.22 6.75 6.85
N GLY A 311 -25.76 7.90 6.30
CA GLY A 311 -25.48 9.11 7.07
C GLY A 311 -24.20 9.06 7.90
N VAL A 312 -23.33 8.07 7.69
CA VAL A 312 -22.13 7.84 8.53
C VAL A 312 -20.80 8.14 7.82
N ARG A 313 -20.86 8.57 6.54
CA ARG A 313 -19.64 8.75 5.73
C ARG A 313 -18.63 9.73 6.33
N ASP A 314 -19.08 10.72 7.07
CA ASP A 314 -18.24 11.72 7.70
C ASP A 314 -17.73 11.30 9.09
N GLU A 315 -18.13 10.12 9.57
CA GLU A 315 -17.67 9.52 10.82
C GLU A 315 -16.63 8.42 10.62
N ILE A 316 -16.33 8.04 9.38
CA ILE A 316 -15.43 6.93 9.05
C ILE A 316 -14.39 7.33 7.97
N VAL A 317 -13.19 6.85 8.12
CA VAL A 317 -12.13 7.00 7.11
C VAL A 317 -12.18 5.82 6.15
N LEU A 318 -12.30 6.10 4.85
CA LEU A 318 -12.27 5.09 3.78
C LEU A 318 -10.93 5.15 3.07
N ILE A 319 -10.15 4.10 3.20
CA ILE A 319 -8.84 3.95 2.57
C ILE A 319 -8.91 2.89 1.48
N ALA A 320 -8.24 3.15 0.37
CA ALA A 320 -8.24 2.27 -0.80
C ALA A 320 -6.85 1.76 -1.14
N SER A 321 -6.75 0.49 -1.51
CA SER A 321 -5.54 -0.13 -2.04
C SER A 321 -5.86 -1.15 -3.15
N GLY A 322 -4.82 -1.76 -3.72
CA GLY A 322 -5.00 -2.78 -4.75
C GLY A 322 -5.08 -2.20 -6.16
N GLY A 323 -3.95 -1.72 -6.67
CA GLY A 323 -3.82 -1.19 -8.02
C GLY A 323 -3.47 0.30 -8.10
N ILE A 324 -3.11 0.91 -6.97
CA ILE A 324 -2.61 2.28 -6.91
C ILE A 324 -1.14 2.31 -7.35
N ARG A 325 -0.81 3.08 -8.38
CA ARG A 325 0.50 3.08 -9.03
C ARG A 325 1.13 4.46 -9.13
N THR A 326 0.29 5.50 -9.21
CA THR A 326 0.71 6.88 -9.47
C THR A 326 -0.02 7.87 -8.58
N ALA A 327 0.44 9.10 -8.52
CA ALA A 327 -0.28 10.21 -7.88
C ALA A 327 -1.65 10.46 -8.53
N ASP A 328 -1.76 10.27 -9.85
CA ASP A 328 -3.04 10.38 -10.57
C ASP A 328 -4.02 9.30 -10.13
N ASP A 329 -3.57 8.04 -9.90
CA ASP A 329 -4.42 6.98 -9.36
C ASP A 329 -4.93 7.35 -7.95
N ILE A 330 -4.07 7.94 -7.10
CA ILE A 330 -4.44 8.42 -5.77
C ILE A 330 -5.51 9.50 -5.85
N ALA A 331 -5.29 10.52 -6.67
CA ALA A 331 -6.25 11.61 -6.85
C ALA A 331 -7.59 11.10 -7.40
N LYS A 332 -7.55 10.17 -8.38
CA LYS A 332 -8.77 9.53 -8.93
C LYS A 332 -9.49 8.70 -7.86
N ALA A 333 -8.78 7.96 -7.01
CA ALA A 333 -9.38 7.21 -5.91
C ALA A 333 -10.09 8.14 -4.92
N ILE A 334 -9.49 9.29 -4.60
CA ILE A 334 -10.11 10.30 -3.74
C ILE A 334 -11.33 10.93 -4.44
N ALA A 335 -11.22 11.28 -5.71
CA ALA A 335 -12.35 11.79 -6.49
C ALA A 335 -13.51 10.77 -6.60
N LEU A 336 -13.23 9.47 -6.56
CA LEU A 336 -14.25 8.42 -6.50
C LEU A 336 -14.90 8.28 -5.12
N GLY A 337 -14.28 8.81 -4.05
CA GLY A 337 -14.85 8.83 -2.70
C GLY A 337 -13.97 8.30 -1.58
N ALA A 338 -12.73 7.85 -1.82
CA ALA A 338 -11.78 7.52 -0.76
C ALA A 338 -11.28 8.77 -0.03
N ASP A 339 -10.80 8.61 1.21
CA ASP A 339 -10.09 9.67 1.93
C ASP A 339 -8.58 9.66 1.62
N GLY A 340 -8.04 8.49 1.33
CA GLY A 340 -6.63 8.28 0.99
C GLY A 340 -6.35 6.87 0.48
N CYS A 341 -5.08 6.58 0.25
CA CYS A 341 -4.65 5.33 -0.36
C CYS A 341 -3.53 4.64 0.42
N VAL A 342 -3.45 3.33 0.22
CA VAL A 342 -2.32 2.51 0.68
C VAL A 342 -1.57 1.99 -0.53
N VAL A 343 -0.25 2.08 -0.48
CA VAL A 343 0.64 1.65 -1.55
C VAL A 343 1.68 0.65 -1.03
N ALA A 344 2.03 -0.34 -1.83
CA ALA A 344 3.03 -1.34 -1.50
C ALA A 344 3.98 -1.60 -2.68
N THR A 345 3.43 -1.97 -3.85
CA THR A 345 4.24 -2.28 -5.03
C THR A 345 5.07 -1.08 -5.49
N ALA A 346 4.54 0.14 -5.38
CA ALA A 346 5.27 1.35 -5.74
C ALA A 346 6.50 1.58 -4.84
N GLU A 347 6.41 1.31 -3.52
CA GLU A 347 7.56 1.34 -2.62
C GLU A 347 8.63 0.30 -3.02
N ALA A 348 8.19 -0.90 -3.41
CA ALA A 348 9.11 -1.93 -3.89
C ALA A 348 9.80 -1.51 -5.20
N ILE A 349 9.07 -0.90 -6.14
CA ILE A 349 9.63 -0.40 -7.41
C ILE A 349 10.61 0.75 -7.14
N ALA A 350 10.33 1.63 -6.19
CA ALA A 350 11.24 2.69 -5.79
C ALA A 350 12.63 2.17 -5.39
N VAL A 351 12.71 0.95 -4.86
CA VAL A 351 13.96 0.28 -4.48
C VAL A 351 14.39 -0.81 -5.47
N GLY A 352 13.94 -0.75 -6.71
CA GLY A 352 14.46 -1.58 -7.80
C GLY A 352 13.65 -2.82 -8.16
N CYS A 353 12.41 -3.01 -7.66
CA CYS A 353 11.55 -4.09 -8.12
C CYS A 353 11.21 -3.92 -9.61
N THR A 354 11.45 -4.96 -10.40
CA THR A 354 11.13 -5.00 -11.84
C THR A 354 9.76 -5.61 -12.14
N HIS A 355 9.01 -5.94 -11.10
CA HIS A 355 7.72 -6.62 -11.20
C HIS A 355 7.77 -7.96 -11.97
N CYS A 356 8.87 -8.70 -11.81
CA CYS A 356 9.15 -9.95 -12.53
C CYS A 356 8.28 -11.15 -12.11
N GLY A 357 7.56 -11.07 -10.98
CA GLY A 357 6.67 -12.13 -10.49
C GLY A 357 7.37 -13.31 -9.80
N ASN A 358 8.68 -13.24 -9.52
CA ASN A 358 9.45 -14.33 -8.93
C ASN A 358 9.55 -14.27 -7.39
N CYS A 359 8.61 -13.59 -6.73
CA CYS A 359 8.67 -13.31 -5.29
C CYS A 359 8.67 -14.54 -4.39
N GLU A 360 8.17 -15.70 -4.85
CA GLU A 360 8.05 -16.93 -4.08
C GLU A 360 8.98 -18.06 -4.52
N ARG A 361 9.77 -17.85 -5.58
CA ARG A 361 10.60 -18.90 -6.13
C ARG A 361 11.99 -18.93 -5.51
N GLY A 362 12.42 -20.12 -5.09
CA GLY A 362 13.76 -20.42 -4.60
C GLY A 362 14.19 -19.49 -3.46
N ARG A 363 15.43 -18.98 -3.52
CA ARG A 363 15.97 -18.04 -2.52
C ARG A 363 15.25 -16.68 -2.49
N GLY A 364 14.28 -16.44 -3.36
CA GLY A 364 13.47 -15.24 -3.39
C GLY A 364 13.91 -14.21 -4.42
N CYS A 365 13.78 -12.94 -4.05
CA CYS A 365 13.92 -11.81 -4.95
C CYS A 365 15.39 -11.47 -5.24
N GLN A 366 15.78 -11.44 -6.51
CA GLN A 366 17.13 -11.09 -6.96
C GLN A 366 17.58 -9.67 -6.59
N VAL A 367 16.66 -8.78 -6.20
CA VAL A 367 16.95 -7.41 -5.77
C VAL A 367 16.81 -7.23 -4.24
N GLY A 368 16.70 -8.32 -3.49
CA GLY A 368 16.73 -8.28 -2.02
C GLY A 368 15.45 -7.84 -1.32
N ILE A 369 14.32 -7.71 -2.04
CA ILE A 369 13.05 -7.23 -1.46
C ILE A 369 12.29 -8.38 -0.79
N THR A 370 11.95 -9.44 -1.54
CA THR A 370 11.08 -10.53 -1.07
C THR A 370 11.91 -11.77 -0.73
N THR A 371 12.83 -11.64 0.20
CA THR A 371 13.76 -12.69 0.60
C THR A 371 14.00 -12.69 2.10
N THR A 372 14.29 -13.87 2.65
CA THR A 372 14.85 -14.05 4.01
C THR A 372 16.32 -14.45 3.98
N ASP A 373 16.91 -14.52 2.78
CA ASP A 373 18.33 -14.81 2.61
C ASP A 373 19.16 -13.58 3.04
N PRO A 374 20.09 -13.72 4.01
CA PRO A 374 20.87 -12.59 4.52
C PRO A 374 21.77 -11.93 3.47
N GLU A 375 22.29 -12.70 2.51
CA GLU A 375 23.15 -12.16 1.45
C GLU A 375 22.31 -11.32 0.47
N LEU A 376 21.13 -11.83 0.05
CA LEU A 376 20.25 -11.09 -0.86
C LEU A 376 19.63 -9.88 -0.17
N SER A 377 19.31 -9.95 1.13
CA SER A 377 18.78 -8.83 1.91
C SER A 377 19.72 -7.62 1.89
N ARG A 378 21.03 -7.84 1.79
CA ARG A 378 22.05 -6.77 1.76
C ARG A 378 22.03 -5.93 0.47
N PHE A 379 21.32 -6.35 -0.58
CA PHE A 379 21.14 -5.52 -1.78
C PHE A 379 20.31 -4.26 -1.52
N ILE A 380 19.57 -4.22 -0.41
CA ILE A 380 18.88 -3.02 0.05
C ILE A 380 19.58 -2.52 1.30
N GLU A 381 20.23 -1.38 1.20
CA GLU A 381 20.67 -0.62 2.36
C GLU A 381 19.46 0.18 2.88
N PRO A 382 19.10 0.08 4.19
CA PRO A 382 17.90 0.73 4.72
C PRO A 382 17.85 2.24 4.50
N GLU A 383 18.98 2.95 4.60
CA GLU A 383 19.07 4.39 4.41
C GLU A 383 18.88 4.81 2.94
N TRP A 384 19.48 4.06 2.03
CA TRP A 384 19.25 4.23 0.61
C TRP A 384 17.79 3.99 0.25
N GLY A 385 17.21 2.88 0.74
CA GLY A 385 15.81 2.55 0.52
C GLY A 385 14.83 3.58 1.11
N GLU A 386 15.13 4.11 2.31
CA GLU A 386 14.41 5.23 2.91
C GLU A 386 14.37 6.43 1.96
N THR A 387 15.54 6.84 1.47
CA THR A 387 15.67 8.02 0.59
C THR A 387 14.85 7.83 -0.69
N ARG A 388 14.87 6.63 -1.28
CA ARG A 388 14.10 6.30 -2.49
C ARG A 388 12.59 6.41 -2.26
N ILE A 389 12.08 5.89 -1.15
CA ILE A 389 10.65 5.94 -0.82
C ILE A 389 10.23 7.39 -0.52
N VAL A 390 11.03 8.12 0.25
CA VAL A 390 10.78 9.55 0.55
C VAL A 390 10.73 10.38 -0.71
N ASN A 391 11.67 10.19 -1.62
CA ASN A 391 11.71 10.89 -2.90
C ASN A 391 10.46 10.60 -3.74
N LEU A 392 10.05 9.33 -3.84
CA LEU A 392 8.84 8.95 -4.57
C LEU A 392 7.61 9.69 -4.03
N PHE A 393 7.40 9.68 -2.70
CA PHE A 393 6.25 10.34 -2.09
C PHE A 393 6.33 11.87 -2.21
N THR A 394 7.54 12.42 -2.21
CA THR A 394 7.78 13.84 -2.48
C THR A 394 7.38 14.22 -3.92
N ALA A 395 7.80 13.45 -4.91
CA ALA A 395 7.39 13.64 -6.30
C ALA A 395 5.86 13.53 -6.46
N TRP A 396 5.24 12.53 -5.84
CA TRP A 396 3.80 12.37 -5.86
C TRP A 396 3.06 13.52 -5.18
N SER A 397 3.61 14.11 -4.10
CA SER A 397 3.01 15.28 -3.47
C SER A 397 2.99 16.48 -4.41
N LYS A 398 4.06 16.69 -5.18
CA LYS A 398 4.13 17.75 -6.22
C LYS A 398 3.06 17.53 -7.29
N ARG A 399 2.88 16.28 -7.75
CA ARG A 399 1.85 15.95 -8.76
C ARG A 399 0.44 16.14 -8.21
N LEU A 400 0.16 15.68 -6.99
CA LEU A 400 -1.14 15.86 -6.35
C LEU A 400 -1.51 17.35 -6.23
N ARG A 401 -0.57 18.18 -5.76
CA ARG A 401 -0.76 19.64 -5.72
C ARG A 401 -1.03 20.23 -7.10
N SER A 402 -0.32 19.81 -8.11
CA SER A 402 -0.55 20.26 -9.50
C SER A 402 -1.96 19.92 -10.00
N ILE A 403 -2.47 18.71 -9.69
CA ILE A 403 -3.83 18.29 -10.05
C ILE A 403 -4.86 19.19 -9.35
N LEU A 404 -4.73 19.36 -8.04
CA LEU A 404 -5.65 20.16 -7.22
C LEU A 404 -5.64 21.63 -7.64
N ALA A 405 -4.45 22.20 -7.88
CA ALA A 405 -4.29 23.58 -8.37
C ALA A 405 -5.05 23.83 -9.68
N GLY A 406 -4.99 22.88 -10.62
CA GLY A 406 -5.71 22.95 -11.88
C GLY A 406 -7.22 23.00 -11.71
N PHE A 407 -7.78 22.40 -10.67
CA PHE A 407 -9.20 22.46 -10.34
C PHE A 407 -9.58 23.59 -9.38
N GLY A 408 -8.61 24.34 -8.85
CA GLY A 408 -8.84 25.40 -7.88
C GLY A 408 -9.21 24.89 -6.50
N LEU A 409 -8.71 23.69 -6.12
CA LEU A 409 -8.92 23.09 -4.81
C LEU A 409 -7.73 23.41 -3.91
N GLU A 410 -8.00 23.87 -2.69
CA GLU A 410 -6.98 24.28 -1.73
C GLU A 410 -6.56 23.15 -0.78
N ASN A 411 -7.36 22.08 -0.71
CA ASN A 411 -7.02 20.91 0.09
C ASN A 411 -7.49 19.61 -0.58
N VAL A 412 -6.80 18.52 -0.29
CA VAL A 412 -7.09 17.20 -0.91
C VAL A 412 -8.45 16.64 -0.48
N ARG A 413 -8.95 17.04 0.68
CA ARG A 413 -10.25 16.59 1.22
C ARG A 413 -11.42 17.11 0.38
N ASP A 414 -11.27 18.29 -0.28
CA ASP A 414 -12.27 18.85 -1.17
C ASP A 414 -12.41 18.07 -2.50
N LEU A 415 -11.43 17.23 -2.82
CA LEU A 415 -11.50 16.34 -3.99
C LEU A 415 -12.37 15.10 -3.71
N ARG A 416 -12.66 14.77 -2.45
CA ARG A 416 -13.41 13.55 -2.09
C ARG A 416 -14.80 13.55 -2.72
N GLY A 417 -15.08 12.50 -3.51
CA GLY A 417 -16.37 12.32 -4.18
C GLY A 417 -16.62 13.21 -5.40
N ARG A 418 -15.65 14.04 -5.82
CA ARG A 418 -15.75 14.93 -6.96
C ARG A 418 -15.63 14.18 -8.30
N ARG A 419 -16.53 13.21 -8.51
CA ARG A 419 -16.61 12.42 -9.75
C ARG A 419 -16.95 13.27 -10.98
N ASP A 420 -17.56 14.43 -10.75
CA ASP A 420 -17.84 15.44 -11.78
C ASP A 420 -16.58 15.94 -12.49
N LEU A 421 -15.39 15.80 -11.85
CA LEU A 421 -14.09 16.16 -12.42
C LEU A 421 -13.48 15.04 -13.28
N LEU A 422 -14.04 13.84 -13.24
CA LEU A 422 -13.54 12.69 -13.99
C LEU A 422 -14.26 12.54 -15.34
N VAL A 423 -13.54 11.97 -16.31
CA VAL A 423 -14.07 11.47 -17.57
C VAL A 423 -13.67 10.01 -17.75
N ARG A 424 -14.51 9.23 -18.39
CA ARG A 424 -14.18 7.87 -18.79
C ARG A 424 -13.80 7.86 -20.26
N TYR A 425 -12.59 7.41 -20.55
CA TYR A 425 -12.19 7.12 -21.93
C TYR A 425 -12.91 5.87 -22.43
N LYS A 426 -13.29 5.91 -23.70
CA LYS A 426 -13.96 4.81 -24.38
C LYS A 426 -12.94 3.72 -24.76
#